data_375caa59dd572b9ae935039301de2e20
#
_entry.id   375caa59dd572b9ae935039301de2e20
#
_cell.length_a   1.000
_cell.length_b   1.000
_cell.length_c   1.000
_cell.angle_alpha   90.00
_cell.angle_beta   90.00
_cell.angle_gamma   90.00
#
_symmetry.space_group_name_H-M   'P 1'
#
loop_
_entity.id
_entity.type
_entity.pdbx_description
1 polymer ?
#
loop_
_entity_poly.entity_id
_entity_poly.type
_entity_poly.pdbx_seq_one_letter_code
_entity_poly.pdbx_strand_id
1 'polypeptide(L)'
;MTPRADGRPTSHHVRVRDLRLHYLDFGGDGPPLLFLHATGFHAWVWAPYAEHFRATHRVLALDQRGHGESDKPPSGYRWEEFGADLMRFLDALALDRVHVVGHSKGATAIAAAAAAGTERLARAVLIEPVLFAGPLASAPIRESPLAVGAGRRREVWPSRAAMFDSLRPRMPFETWQEEFVRCYVDHGVADRPDGQVVLRCPGAIEAEIYAHAPMTDGFALLERLHVPVLLIGGERSPGLGEREAAEALRRLPAGTLLTVPGAGHFVPMERPREVMEAIARFLAEPRAPTRPT
;
A
#
# COMPACT_ATOMS: atom_id res chain seq x y z
N MET A 1 -3.21 14.53 18.87
CA MET A 1 -2.54 15.69 18.20
C MET A 1 -3.51 16.25 17.19
N THR A 2 -3.82 17.54 17.26
CA THR A 2 -4.80 18.19 16.40
C THR A 2 -4.21 18.40 15.00
N PRO A 3 -4.94 18.11 13.89
CA PRO A 3 -4.47 18.43 12.56
C PRO A 3 -4.21 19.95 12.43
N ARG A 4 -3.32 20.32 11.51
CA ARG A 4 -3.07 21.72 11.19
C ARG A 4 -4.36 22.39 10.73
N ALA A 5 -4.54 23.66 11.09
CA ALA A 5 -5.71 24.46 10.71
C ALA A 5 -5.92 24.58 9.17
N ASP A 6 -4.87 24.28 8.37
CA ASP A 6 -4.90 24.31 6.90
C ASP A 6 -5.31 22.99 6.25
N GLY A 7 -5.71 21.99 7.04
CA GLY A 7 -6.15 20.68 6.55
C GLY A 7 -5.03 19.77 6.02
N ARG A 8 -3.76 20.23 6.04
CA ARG A 8 -2.62 19.40 5.60
C ARG A 8 -2.24 18.36 6.66
N PRO A 9 -1.77 17.16 6.25
CA PRO A 9 -1.30 16.18 7.20
C PRO A 9 -0.07 16.66 7.95
N THR A 10 0.12 16.16 9.15
CA THR A 10 1.39 16.29 9.85
C THR A 10 2.32 15.15 9.46
N SER A 11 3.60 15.49 9.24
CA SER A 11 4.65 14.55 8.86
C SER A 11 5.40 14.10 10.11
N HIS A 12 5.56 12.79 10.27
CA HIS A 12 6.18 12.20 11.44
C HIS A 12 7.15 11.09 11.06
N HIS A 13 8.08 10.83 11.97
CA HIS A 13 8.95 9.66 11.90
C HIS A 13 8.85 8.85 13.17
N VAL A 14 8.88 7.54 13.03
CA VAL A 14 8.92 6.61 14.17
C VAL A 14 10.05 5.61 13.97
N ARG A 15 10.75 5.26 15.06
CA ARG A 15 11.81 4.25 15.02
C ARG A 15 11.22 2.86 15.14
N VAL A 16 11.53 2.03 14.17
CA VAL A 16 11.10 0.64 14.08
C VAL A 16 12.35 -0.21 13.86
N ARG A 17 12.82 -0.92 14.89
CA ARG A 17 14.16 -1.56 14.88
C ARG A 17 15.24 -0.52 14.55
N ASP A 18 16.02 -0.80 13.50
CA ASP A 18 17.12 0.06 13.04
C ASP A 18 16.67 1.08 11.99
N LEU A 19 15.39 1.07 11.60
CA LEU A 19 14.83 1.94 10.59
C LEU A 19 14.03 3.07 11.23
N ARG A 20 14.09 4.22 10.59
CA ARG A 20 13.19 5.35 10.80
C ARG A 20 12.14 5.32 9.69
N LEU A 21 10.91 5.02 10.05
CA LEU A 21 9.78 5.03 9.12
C LEU A 21 9.05 6.36 9.20
N HIS A 22 8.76 6.93 8.04
CA HIS A 22 7.96 8.14 7.89
C HIS A 22 6.49 7.78 7.74
N TYR A 23 5.61 8.61 8.30
CA TYR A 23 4.17 8.51 8.06
C TYR A 23 3.52 9.89 8.07
N LEU A 24 2.38 9.97 7.40
CA LEU A 24 1.49 11.12 7.41
C LEU A 24 0.33 10.85 8.36
N ASP A 25 0.02 11.82 9.23
CA ASP A 25 -1.19 11.83 10.05
C ASP A 25 -2.12 12.93 9.51
N PHE A 26 -3.21 12.51 8.89
CA PHE A 26 -4.23 13.39 8.32
C PHE A 26 -5.26 13.84 9.36
N GLY A 27 -5.15 13.37 10.60
CA GLY A 27 -6.07 13.68 11.69
C GLY A 27 -7.36 12.90 11.62
N GLY A 28 -8.38 13.42 12.30
CA GLY A 28 -9.66 12.77 12.57
C GLY A 28 -9.71 12.16 13.97
N ASP A 29 -10.92 12.04 14.55
CA ASP A 29 -11.12 11.62 15.94
C ASP A 29 -11.71 10.20 16.09
N GLY A 30 -11.92 9.51 14.97
CA GLY A 30 -12.47 8.15 14.94
C GLY A 30 -11.45 7.03 15.13
N PRO A 31 -11.86 5.79 14.91
CA PRO A 31 -10.95 4.62 14.93
C PRO A 31 -9.77 4.83 13.97
N PRO A 32 -8.58 4.29 14.28
CA PRO A 32 -7.43 4.43 13.39
C PRO A 32 -7.64 3.68 12.07
N LEU A 33 -7.36 4.37 10.96
CA LEU A 33 -7.36 3.85 9.60
C LEU A 33 -6.00 4.09 8.97
N LEU A 34 -5.27 3.02 8.69
CA LEU A 34 -3.91 3.07 8.16
C LEU A 34 -3.86 2.61 6.70
N PHE A 35 -3.28 3.43 5.84
CA PHE A 35 -3.06 3.13 4.43
C PHE A 35 -1.62 2.71 4.15
N LEU A 36 -1.46 1.65 3.32
CA LEU A 36 -0.19 1.11 2.84
C LEU A 36 -0.15 1.12 1.30
N HIS A 37 0.86 1.79 0.76
CA HIS A 37 1.01 1.99 -0.68
C HIS A 37 1.64 0.78 -1.41
N ALA A 38 1.53 0.75 -2.74
CA ALA A 38 2.15 -0.23 -3.63
C ALA A 38 3.68 -0.01 -3.77
N THR A 39 4.38 -0.96 -4.39
CA THR A 39 5.81 -0.81 -4.73
C THR A 39 6.03 0.42 -5.62
N GLY A 40 7.06 1.20 -5.33
CA GLY A 40 7.40 2.41 -6.07
C GLY A 40 6.57 3.65 -5.73
N PHE A 41 5.61 3.54 -4.80
CA PHE A 41 4.72 4.64 -4.38
C PHE A 41 5.16 5.20 -3.02
N HIS A 42 4.30 6.00 -2.40
CA HIS A 42 4.53 6.63 -1.10
C HIS A 42 3.19 7.02 -0.44
N ALA A 43 3.25 7.46 0.83
CA ALA A 43 2.07 7.77 1.65
C ALA A 43 1.12 8.82 1.04
N TRP A 44 1.66 9.81 0.35
CA TRP A 44 0.86 10.90 -0.23
C TRP A 44 -0.12 10.46 -1.32
N VAL A 45 0.07 9.31 -1.96
CA VAL A 45 -0.92 8.81 -2.94
C VAL A 45 -2.28 8.51 -2.31
N TRP A 46 -2.32 8.43 -0.97
CA TRP A 46 -3.54 8.22 -0.21
C TRP A 46 -4.24 9.51 0.25
N ALA A 47 -3.68 10.70 -0.08
CA ALA A 47 -4.26 11.98 0.35
C ALA A 47 -5.73 12.15 -0.05
N PRO A 48 -6.17 11.80 -1.29
CA PRO A 48 -7.60 11.90 -1.64
C PRO A 48 -8.49 10.98 -0.81
N TYR A 49 -8.00 9.79 -0.46
CA TYR A 49 -8.71 8.87 0.45
C TYR A 49 -8.76 9.41 1.87
N ALA A 50 -7.64 9.95 2.35
CA ALA A 50 -7.55 10.51 3.69
C ALA A 50 -8.54 11.68 3.87
N GLU A 51 -8.68 12.53 2.87
CA GLU A 51 -9.66 13.63 2.89
C GLU A 51 -11.09 13.11 3.04
N HIS A 52 -11.42 12.01 2.37
CA HIS A 52 -12.73 11.37 2.48
C HIS A 52 -12.97 10.75 3.87
N PHE A 53 -11.97 10.05 4.43
CA PHE A 53 -12.15 9.25 5.65
C PHE A 53 -11.89 9.98 6.96
N ARG A 54 -11.19 11.14 6.96
CA ARG A 54 -10.86 11.87 8.20
C ARG A 54 -12.07 12.39 8.97
N ALA A 55 -13.24 12.46 8.33
CA ALA A 55 -14.49 12.82 9.00
C ALA A 55 -14.97 11.72 9.98
N THR A 56 -14.55 10.47 9.78
CA THR A 56 -15.03 9.30 10.53
C THR A 56 -13.91 8.48 11.18
N HIS A 57 -12.65 8.69 10.78
CA HIS A 57 -11.48 7.94 11.23
C HIS A 57 -10.31 8.87 11.51
N ARG A 58 -9.42 8.47 12.41
CA ARG A 58 -8.06 9.01 12.42
C ARG A 58 -7.27 8.37 11.31
N VAL A 59 -6.91 9.13 10.28
CA VAL A 59 -6.31 8.59 9.06
C VAL A 59 -4.80 8.76 9.07
N LEU A 60 -4.10 7.65 8.86
CA LEU A 60 -2.65 7.56 8.77
C LEU A 60 -2.26 6.95 7.42
N ALA A 61 -1.12 7.36 6.88
CA ALA A 61 -0.53 6.71 5.70
C ALA A 61 0.98 6.52 5.92
N LEU A 62 1.47 5.30 5.73
CA LEU A 62 2.85 4.90 6.00
C LEU A 62 3.68 4.92 4.71
N ASP A 63 4.83 5.60 4.74
CA ASP A 63 5.92 5.33 3.81
C ASP A 63 6.64 4.04 4.25
N GLN A 64 6.47 2.97 3.49
CA GLN A 64 7.11 1.70 3.83
C GLN A 64 8.62 1.78 3.57
N ARG A 65 9.44 0.90 4.20
CA ARG A 65 10.90 0.85 3.97
C ARG A 65 11.26 1.02 2.49
N GLY A 66 12.30 1.79 2.21
CA GLY A 66 12.77 2.03 0.84
C GLY A 66 12.00 3.09 0.06
N HIS A 67 10.87 3.60 0.58
CA HIS A 67 9.98 4.52 -0.12
C HIS A 67 9.84 5.85 0.61
N GLY A 68 9.39 6.87 -0.13
CA GLY A 68 9.07 8.18 0.42
C GLY A 68 10.18 8.76 1.27
N GLU A 69 9.86 9.19 2.48
CA GLU A 69 10.81 9.74 3.45
C GLU A 69 11.28 8.70 4.50
N SER A 70 10.86 7.45 4.38
CA SER A 70 11.39 6.35 5.19
C SER A 70 12.81 5.98 4.80
N ASP A 71 13.54 5.38 5.76
CA ASP A 71 14.90 4.90 5.54
C ASP A 71 14.97 3.87 4.41
N LYS A 72 16.13 3.86 3.75
CA LYS A 72 16.44 3.04 2.58
C LYS A 72 17.63 2.14 2.89
N PRO A 73 17.42 1.05 3.65
CA PRO A 73 18.50 0.13 3.99
C PRO A 73 19.09 -0.49 2.71
N PRO A 74 20.37 -0.90 2.72
CA PRO A 74 21.03 -1.48 1.55
C PRO A 74 20.49 -2.87 1.18
N SER A 75 19.71 -3.51 2.06
CA SER A 75 19.11 -4.84 1.90
C SER A 75 17.88 -5.01 2.78
N GLY A 76 17.25 -6.18 2.74
CA GLY A 76 16.09 -6.49 3.59
C GLY A 76 14.76 -6.12 2.93
N TYR A 77 14.63 -6.39 1.63
CA TYR A 77 13.41 -6.10 0.87
C TYR A 77 12.55 -7.33 0.59
N ARG A 78 12.72 -8.40 1.37
CA ARG A 78 11.78 -9.52 1.37
C ARG A 78 10.40 -9.03 1.84
N TRP A 79 9.35 -9.59 1.29
CA TRP A 79 8.01 -9.10 1.55
C TRP A 79 7.54 -9.30 3.00
N GLU A 80 8.05 -10.33 3.67
CA GLU A 80 7.82 -10.57 5.10
C GLU A 80 8.36 -9.43 5.98
N GLU A 81 9.43 -8.77 5.55
CA GLU A 81 10.00 -7.63 6.28
C GLU A 81 9.05 -6.42 6.31
N PHE A 82 8.26 -6.21 5.24
CA PHE A 82 7.23 -5.16 5.23
C PHE A 82 6.10 -5.46 6.22
N GLY A 83 5.72 -6.72 6.37
CA GLY A 83 4.77 -7.16 7.40
C GLY A 83 5.33 -6.98 8.81
N ALA A 84 6.60 -7.33 9.03
CA ALA A 84 7.27 -7.14 10.29
C ALA A 84 7.41 -5.66 10.67
N ASP A 85 7.66 -4.79 9.70
CA ASP A 85 7.68 -3.34 9.92
C ASP A 85 6.31 -2.81 10.29
N LEU A 86 5.26 -3.24 9.58
CA LEU A 86 3.89 -2.85 9.89
C LEU A 86 3.53 -3.21 11.33
N MET A 87 3.78 -4.46 11.75
CA MET A 87 3.51 -4.91 13.11
C MET A 87 4.20 -4.00 14.14
N ARG A 88 5.48 -3.72 13.95
CA ARG A 88 6.25 -2.87 14.87
C ARG A 88 5.86 -1.39 14.79
N PHE A 89 5.44 -0.91 13.64
CA PHE A 89 4.88 0.43 13.49
C PHE A 89 3.62 0.59 14.35
N LEU A 90 2.72 -0.39 14.32
CA LEU A 90 1.53 -0.40 15.16
C LEU A 90 1.89 -0.44 16.65
N ASP A 91 2.90 -1.22 17.03
CA ASP A 91 3.41 -1.28 18.41
C ASP A 91 4.00 0.04 18.86
N ALA A 92 4.87 0.64 18.06
CA ALA A 92 5.58 1.88 18.39
C ALA A 92 4.64 3.09 18.55
N LEU A 93 3.52 3.11 17.83
CA LEU A 93 2.49 4.13 17.97
C LEU A 93 1.38 3.75 18.97
N ALA A 94 1.49 2.59 19.61
CA ALA A 94 0.45 2.03 20.49
C ALA A 94 -0.94 2.03 19.83
N LEU A 95 -0.97 1.78 18.52
CA LEU A 95 -2.22 1.68 17.77
C LEU A 95 -2.83 0.30 17.99
N ASP A 96 -4.10 0.28 18.33
CA ASP A 96 -4.86 -0.94 18.55
C ASP A 96 -6.16 -0.91 17.77
N ARG A 97 -6.70 -2.08 17.40
CA ARG A 97 -7.94 -2.22 16.64
C ARG A 97 -7.96 -1.38 15.35
N VAL A 98 -6.84 -1.42 14.62
CA VAL A 98 -6.60 -0.60 13.43
C VAL A 98 -7.34 -1.18 12.23
N HIS A 99 -8.06 -0.35 11.51
CA HIS A 99 -8.50 -0.64 10.16
C HIS A 99 -7.32 -0.41 9.21
N VAL A 100 -7.04 -1.37 8.34
CA VAL A 100 -5.91 -1.27 7.41
C VAL A 100 -6.38 -1.41 5.98
N VAL A 101 -5.83 -0.57 5.10
CA VAL A 101 -6.07 -0.60 3.65
C VAL A 101 -4.72 -0.68 2.96
N GLY A 102 -4.52 -1.71 2.15
CA GLY A 102 -3.28 -1.87 1.40
C GLY A 102 -3.54 -2.09 -0.09
N HIS A 103 -2.65 -1.53 -0.92
CA HIS A 103 -2.66 -1.75 -2.35
C HIS A 103 -1.44 -2.56 -2.78
N SER A 104 -1.65 -3.58 -3.61
CA SER A 104 -0.57 -4.40 -4.21
C SER A 104 0.35 -4.99 -3.12
N LYS A 105 1.65 -4.69 -3.12
CA LYS A 105 2.60 -5.08 -2.06
C LYS A 105 2.11 -4.63 -0.66
N GLY A 106 1.49 -3.46 -0.52
CA GLY A 106 0.94 -2.98 0.75
C GLY A 106 -0.16 -3.90 1.29
N ALA A 107 -0.98 -4.46 0.41
CA ALA A 107 -1.99 -5.46 0.79
C ALA A 107 -1.34 -6.77 1.25
N THR A 108 -0.32 -7.25 0.54
CA THR A 108 0.44 -8.45 0.95
C THR A 108 1.19 -8.23 2.27
N ALA A 109 1.70 -7.02 2.52
CA ALA A 109 2.33 -6.67 3.80
C ALA A 109 1.35 -6.75 4.99
N ILE A 110 0.07 -6.42 4.79
CA ILE A 110 -0.97 -6.61 5.81
C ILE A 110 -1.15 -8.09 6.14
N ALA A 111 -1.25 -8.95 5.12
CA ALA A 111 -1.36 -10.39 5.32
C ALA A 111 -0.10 -10.98 5.99
N ALA A 112 1.09 -10.48 5.63
CA ALA A 112 2.35 -10.89 6.27
C ALA A 112 2.43 -10.44 7.74
N ALA A 113 1.92 -9.27 8.09
CA ALA A 113 1.85 -8.83 9.49
C ALA A 113 0.90 -9.72 10.32
N ALA A 114 -0.25 -10.09 9.77
CA ALA A 114 -1.16 -11.03 10.41
C ALA A 114 -0.52 -12.41 10.61
N ALA A 115 0.19 -12.92 9.60
CA ALA A 115 0.92 -14.18 9.68
C ALA A 115 2.06 -14.14 10.71
N ALA A 116 2.65 -12.98 10.95
CA ALA A 116 3.64 -12.76 12.00
C ALA A 116 3.03 -12.62 13.41
N GLY A 117 1.70 -12.69 13.55
CA GLY A 117 0.99 -12.77 14.83
C GLY A 117 0.50 -11.44 15.39
N THR A 118 0.32 -10.39 14.58
CA THR A 118 -0.28 -9.17 15.10
C THR A 118 -1.78 -9.35 15.36
N GLU A 119 -2.22 -8.98 16.56
CA GLU A 119 -3.63 -8.96 16.96
C GLU A 119 -4.25 -7.55 16.90
N ARG A 120 -3.47 -6.56 16.46
CA ARG A 120 -3.87 -5.14 16.47
C ARG A 120 -4.79 -4.74 15.33
N LEU A 121 -5.06 -5.65 14.38
CA LEU A 121 -5.95 -5.38 13.25
C LEU A 121 -7.41 -5.56 13.66
N ALA A 122 -8.29 -4.68 13.18
CA ALA A 122 -9.73 -4.79 13.35
C ALA A 122 -10.45 -5.24 12.08
N ARG A 123 -10.04 -4.69 10.93
CA ARG A 123 -10.53 -5.01 9.59
C ARG A 123 -9.41 -4.77 8.59
N ALA A 124 -9.41 -5.51 7.50
CA ALA A 124 -8.44 -5.33 6.42
C ALA A 124 -9.13 -5.15 5.06
N VAL A 125 -8.66 -4.20 4.28
CA VAL A 125 -9.01 -4.03 2.87
C VAL A 125 -7.77 -4.31 2.05
N LEU A 126 -7.83 -5.36 1.24
CA LEU A 126 -6.74 -5.79 0.38
C LEU A 126 -7.10 -5.46 -1.08
N ILE A 127 -6.48 -4.40 -1.62
CA ILE A 127 -6.72 -3.96 -2.99
C ILE A 127 -5.61 -4.55 -3.85
N GLU A 128 -5.98 -5.39 -4.82
CA GLU A 128 -5.04 -6.00 -5.76
C GLU A 128 -3.83 -6.65 -5.08
N PRO A 129 -4.01 -7.46 -4.02
CA PRO A 129 -2.88 -8.09 -3.36
C PRO A 129 -2.10 -8.94 -4.35
N VAL A 130 -0.77 -8.93 -4.23
CA VAL A 130 0.08 -9.82 -5.02
C VAL A 130 0.12 -11.18 -4.33
N LEU A 131 -0.47 -12.18 -4.99
CA LEU A 131 -0.65 -13.51 -4.45
C LEU A 131 0.02 -14.54 -5.36
N PHE A 132 1.07 -15.18 -4.87
CA PHE A 132 1.67 -16.34 -5.51
C PHE A 132 1.27 -17.61 -4.75
N ALA A 133 1.04 -18.70 -5.47
CA ALA A 133 0.76 -20.01 -4.89
C ALA A 133 2.08 -20.73 -4.60
N GLY A 134 2.52 -20.66 -3.35
CA GLY A 134 3.82 -21.15 -2.92
C GLY A 134 4.96 -20.19 -3.27
N PRO A 135 6.13 -20.38 -2.68
CA PRO A 135 7.32 -19.69 -3.13
C PRO A 135 7.72 -20.23 -4.50
N LEU A 136 7.60 -19.38 -5.54
CA LEU A 136 7.97 -19.75 -6.91
C LEU A 136 9.48 -19.78 -7.11
N ALA A 137 10.24 -19.20 -6.16
CA ALA A 137 11.69 -19.13 -6.19
C ALA A 137 12.28 -19.18 -4.79
N SER A 138 13.45 -19.82 -4.66
CA SER A 138 14.26 -19.84 -3.42
C SER A 138 15.22 -18.64 -3.32
N ALA A 139 15.39 -17.88 -4.41
CA ALA A 139 16.25 -16.70 -4.50
C ALA A 139 15.54 -15.58 -5.30
N PRO A 140 15.96 -14.30 -5.13
CA PRO A 140 15.39 -13.18 -5.87
C PRO A 140 15.53 -13.34 -7.39
N ILE A 141 14.45 -13.08 -8.14
CA ILE A 141 14.43 -13.13 -9.62
C ILE A 141 14.66 -11.72 -10.15
N ARG A 142 15.93 -11.32 -10.30
CA ARG A 142 16.31 -9.97 -10.74
C ARG A 142 16.09 -9.74 -12.24
N GLU A 143 16.00 -10.79 -13.01
CA GLU A 143 15.73 -10.78 -14.47
C GLU A 143 14.23 -10.69 -14.80
N SER A 144 13.35 -10.67 -13.79
CA SER A 144 11.92 -10.51 -14.03
C SER A 144 11.63 -9.17 -14.74
N PRO A 145 10.65 -9.11 -15.65
CA PRO A 145 10.34 -7.88 -16.40
C PRO A 145 10.08 -6.67 -15.50
N LEU A 146 9.42 -6.87 -14.35
CA LEU A 146 9.16 -5.80 -13.38
C LEU A 146 10.44 -5.31 -12.70
N ALA A 147 11.31 -6.21 -12.26
CA ALA A 147 12.58 -5.84 -11.64
C ALA A 147 13.50 -5.11 -12.63
N VAL A 148 13.63 -5.63 -13.86
CA VAL A 148 14.42 -4.99 -14.91
C VAL A 148 13.84 -3.62 -15.29
N GLY A 149 12.51 -3.51 -15.44
CA GLY A 149 11.83 -2.26 -15.74
C GLY A 149 12.05 -1.20 -14.66
N ALA A 150 11.90 -1.59 -13.39
CA ALA A 150 12.14 -0.71 -12.25
C ALA A 150 13.59 -0.22 -12.18
N GLY A 151 14.56 -1.11 -12.38
CA GLY A 151 15.99 -0.76 -12.37
C GLY A 151 16.42 0.16 -13.52
N ARG A 152 15.63 0.25 -14.60
CA ARG A 152 15.90 1.12 -15.77
C ARG A 152 15.09 2.41 -15.76
N ARG A 153 14.20 2.62 -14.78
CA ARG A 153 13.36 3.81 -14.78
C ARG A 153 14.21 5.09 -14.58
N ARG A 154 13.75 6.16 -15.20
CA ARG A 154 14.37 7.47 -15.03
C ARG A 154 14.20 7.96 -13.58
N GLU A 155 15.31 8.23 -12.89
CA GLU A 155 15.30 8.68 -11.50
C GLU A 155 15.35 10.20 -11.36
N VAL A 156 16.08 10.88 -12.26
CA VAL A 156 16.28 12.34 -12.19
C VAL A 156 15.49 13.03 -13.30
N TRP A 157 14.74 14.06 -12.90
CA TRP A 157 13.87 14.82 -13.78
C TRP A 157 14.18 16.32 -13.71
N PRO A 158 14.00 17.08 -14.80
CA PRO A 158 14.24 18.54 -14.78
C PRO A 158 13.38 19.27 -13.76
N SER A 159 12.12 18.81 -13.58
CA SER A 159 11.17 19.38 -12.63
C SER A 159 10.01 18.40 -12.41
N ARG A 160 9.17 18.66 -11.38
CA ARG A 160 7.90 17.94 -11.17
C ARG A 160 6.96 18.09 -12.37
N ALA A 161 6.88 19.29 -12.96
CA ALA A 161 6.07 19.52 -14.16
C ALA A 161 6.53 18.65 -15.33
N ALA A 162 7.83 18.61 -15.63
CA ALA A 162 8.38 17.79 -16.70
C ALA A 162 8.15 16.28 -16.44
N MET A 163 8.18 15.84 -15.18
CA MET A 163 7.84 14.46 -14.81
C MET A 163 6.35 14.19 -15.06
N PHE A 164 5.46 15.08 -14.63
CA PHE A 164 4.02 14.94 -14.83
C PHE A 164 3.67 14.85 -16.33
N ASP A 165 4.15 15.80 -17.14
CA ASP A 165 3.88 15.85 -18.58
C ASP A 165 4.39 14.59 -19.30
N SER A 166 5.51 14.04 -18.83
CA SER A 166 6.06 12.80 -19.39
C SER A 166 5.31 11.54 -18.98
N LEU A 167 4.80 11.47 -17.75
CA LEU A 167 4.14 10.29 -17.22
C LEU A 167 2.65 10.24 -17.58
N ARG A 168 1.96 11.37 -17.53
CA ARG A 168 0.49 11.47 -17.70
C ARG A 168 -0.06 10.74 -18.94
N PRO A 169 0.56 10.83 -20.14
CA PRO A 169 0.07 10.13 -21.34
C PRO A 169 0.51 8.65 -21.45
N ARG A 170 1.10 8.07 -20.41
CA ARG A 170 1.66 6.70 -20.47
C ARG A 170 0.99 5.79 -19.45
N MET A 171 0.82 4.52 -19.81
CA MET A 171 0.43 3.50 -18.83
C MET A 171 1.44 3.43 -17.68
N PRO A 172 0.97 3.28 -16.43
CA PRO A 172 -0.45 3.20 -16.05
C PRO A 172 -1.11 4.56 -15.78
N PHE A 173 -0.37 5.66 -15.82
CA PHE A 173 -0.82 6.99 -15.38
C PHE A 173 -1.93 7.59 -16.24
N GLU A 174 -2.07 7.15 -17.49
CA GLU A 174 -3.13 7.63 -18.39
C GLU A 174 -4.53 7.22 -17.93
N THR A 175 -4.64 6.12 -17.17
CA THR A 175 -5.93 5.63 -16.63
C THR A 175 -6.28 6.19 -15.26
N TRP A 176 -5.31 6.83 -14.57
CA TRP A 176 -5.52 7.37 -13.24
C TRP A 176 -6.29 8.69 -13.26
N GLN A 177 -7.03 8.96 -12.20
CA GLN A 177 -7.52 10.32 -11.98
C GLN A 177 -6.33 11.27 -11.74
N GLU A 178 -6.42 12.48 -12.29
CA GLU A 178 -5.30 13.43 -12.34
C GLU A 178 -4.73 13.75 -10.94
N GLU A 179 -5.60 13.87 -9.95
CA GLU A 179 -5.20 14.16 -8.57
C GLU A 179 -4.21 13.12 -8.00
N PHE A 180 -4.34 11.83 -8.37
CA PHE A 180 -3.40 10.78 -7.94
C PHE A 180 -2.06 10.89 -8.68
N VAL A 181 -2.08 11.26 -9.96
CA VAL A 181 -0.83 11.51 -10.70
C VAL A 181 -0.10 12.70 -10.09
N ARG A 182 -0.82 13.77 -9.72
CA ARG A 182 -0.23 14.93 -9.02
C ARG A 182 0.34 14.52 -7.66
N CYS A 183 -0.42 13.82 -6.82
CA CYS A 183 0.09 13.31 -5.54
C CYS A 183 1.37 12.50 -5.75
N TYR A 184 1.38 11.59 -6.73
CA TYR A 184 2.53 10.75 -7.04
C TYR A 184 3.76 11.56 -7.44
N VAL A 185 3.59 12.56 -8.32
CA VAL A 185 4.70 13.36 -8.84
C VAL A 185 5.19 14.40 -7.81
N ASP A 186 4.26 15.12 -7.18
CA ASP A 186 4.61 16.25 -6.31
C ASP A 186 5.36 15.81 -5.05
N HIS A 187 5.03 14.64 -4.53
CA HIS A 187 5.60 14.10 -3.29
C HIS A 187 6.53 12.90 -3.48
N GLY A 188 6.55 12.28 -4.67
CA GLY A 188 7.40 11.11 -4.96
C GLY A 188 8.84 11.46 -5.30
N VAL A 189 9.19 12.75 -5.34
CA VAL A 189 10.54 13.23 -5.64
C VAL A 189 11.07 14.19 -4.56
N ALA A 190 12.39 14.29 -4.47
CA ALA A 190 13.09 15.27 -3.64
C ALA A 190 13.79 16.28 -4.52
N ASP A 191 13.88 17.54 -4.04
CA ASP A 191 14.61 18.59 -4.72
C ASP A 191 16.11 18.36 -4.60
N ARG A 192 16.84 18.66 -5.66
CA ARG A 192 18.30 18.61 -5.76
C ARG A 192 18.89 20.02 -5.78
N PRO A 193 20.15 20.20 -5.33
CA PRO A 193 20.82 21.49 -5.36
C PRO A 193 20.95 22.11 -6.78
N ASP A 194 20.93 21.28 -7.82
CA ASP A 194 21.00 21.70 -9.23
C ASP A 194 19.65 22.13 -9.83
N GLY A 195 18.60 22.22 -9.01
CA GLY A 195 17.25 22.58 -9.42
C GLY A 195 16.44 21.44 -10.05
N GLN A 196 17.04 20.28 -10.24
CA GLN A 196 16.35 19.07 -10.68
C GLN A 196 15.65 18.38 -9.51
N VAL A 197 14.89 17.31 -9.79
CA VAL A 197 14.26 16.46 -8.78
C VAL A 197 14.65 15.00 -8.99
N VAL A 198 14.72 14.24 -7.88
CA VAL A 198 15.10 12.82 -7.89
C VAL A 198 14.05 11.97 -7.18
N LEU A 199 13.81 10.77 -7.68
CA LEU A 199 12.85 9.85 -7.07
C LEU A 199 13.21 9.54 -5.61
N ARG A 200 12.21 9.60 -4.73
CA ARG A 200 12.34 9.18 -3.32
C ARG A 200 12.40 7.67 -3.15
N CYS A 201 11.87 6.89 -4.10
CA CYS A 201 12.09 5.44 -4.20
C CYS A 201 13.07 5.20 -5.36
N PRO A 202 14.37 4.91 -5.08
CA PRO A 202 15.33 4.57 -6.12
C PRO A 202 14.92 3.34 -6.92
N GLY A 203 15.14 3.36 -8.22
CA GLY A 203 14.81 2.25 -9.11
C GLY A 203 15.47 0.93 -8.70
N ALA A 204 16.67 0.99 -8.16
CA ALA A 204 17.37 -0.19 -7.63
C ALA A 204 16.63 -0.84 -6.45
N ILE A 205 16.05 -0.05 -5.54
CA ILE A 205 15.25 -0.54 -4.42
C ILE A 205 13.94 -1.14 -4.93
N GLU A 206 13.26 -0.44 -5.82
CA GLU A 206 12.03 -0.92 -6.43
C GLU A 206 12.25 -2.25 -7.17
N ALA A 207 13.35 -2.38 -7.92
CA ALA A 207 13.75 -3.60 -8.60
C ALA A 207 14.00 -4.75 -7.62
N GLU A 208 14.69 -4.49 -6.51
CA GLU A 208 14.96 -5.50 -5.49
C GLU A 208 13.66 -5.98 -4.81
N ILE A 209 12.71 -5.10 -4.57
CA ILE A 209 11.38 -5.47 -4.03
C ILE A 209 10.64 -6.39 -5.00
N TYR A 210 10.63 -6.08 -6.30
CA TYR A 210 10.00 -6.94 -7.32
C TYR A 210 10.72 -8.28 -7.45
N ALA A 211 12.04 -8.29 -7.36
CA ALA A 211 12.82 -9.53 -7.42
C ALA A 211 12.48 -10.51 -6.30
N HIS A 212 12.14 -9.99 -5.11
CA HIS A 212 11.78 -10.82 -3.96
C HIS A 212 10.31 -11.28 -3.95
N ALA A 213 9.43 -10.67 -4.73
CA ALA A 213 8.00 -11.02 -4.73
C ALA A 213 7.71 -12.52 -4.91
N PRO A 214 8.38 -13.23 -5.86
CA PRO A 214 8.13 -14.67 -6.09
C PRO A 214 8.60 -15.59 -4.95
N MET A 215 9.29 -15.07 -3.95
CA MET A 215 9.75 -15.85 -2.79
C MET A 215 8.67 -15.98 -1.70
N THR A 216 7.59 -15.22 -1.78
CA THR A 216 6.53 -15.18 -0.77
C THR A 216 5.32 -15.98 -1.24
N ASP A 217 4.83 -16.89 -0.39
CA ASP A 217 3.52 -17.55 -0.60
C ASP A 217 2.40 -16.61 -0.12
N GLY A 218 1.92 -15.80 -1.06
CA GLY A 218 0.87 -14.82 -0.75
C GLY A 218 -0.45 -15.44 -0.32
N PHE A 219 -0.80 -16.60 -0.85
CA PHE A 219 -2.04 -17.30 -0.47
C PHE A 219 -1.95 -17.90 0.93
N ALA A 220 -0.81 -18.46 1.33
CA ALA A 220 -0.63 -18.99 2.68
C ALA A 220 -0.72 -17.89 3.75
N LEU A 221 -0.29 -16.67 3.43
CA LEU A 221 -0.42 -15.52 4.34
C LEU A 221 -1.89 -15.18 4.63
N LEU A 222 -2.81 -15.36 3.68
CA LEU A 222 -4.23 -15.04 3.85
C LEU A 222 -4.92 -15.91 4.91
N GLU A 223 -4.48 -17.15 5.10
CA GLU A 223 -5.03 -18.07 6.08
C GLU A 223 -4.88 -17.58 7.53
N ARG A 224 -3.90 -16.71 7.77
CA ARG A 224 -3.60 -16.12 9.08
C ARG A 224 -4.33 -14.79 9.34
N LEU A 225 -5.08 -14.30 8.38
CA LEU A 225 -5.80 -13.02 8.50
C LEU A 225 -7.21 -13.26 9.06
N HIS A 226 -7.31 -13.41 10.38
CA HIS A 226 -8.55 -13.79 11.09
C HIS A 226 -9.54 -12.62 11.34
N VAL A 227 -9.27 -11.43 10.80
CA VAL A 227 -10.20 -10.30 10.84
C VAL A 227 -11.08 -10.30 9.60
N PRO A 228 -12.23 -9.59 9.58
CA PRO A 228 -12.99 -9.38 8.36
C PRO A 228 -12.14 -8.74 7.26
N VAL A 229 -12.21 -9.26 6.04
CA VAL A 229 -11.44 -8.81 4.89
C VAL A 229 -12.35 -8.45 3.73
N LEU A 230 -12.16 -7.24 3.18
CA LEU A 230 -12.65 -6.87 1.86
C LEU A 230 -11.52 -6.99 0.85
N LEU A 231 -11.67 -7.91 -0.09
CA LEU A 231 -10.80 -8.06 -1.24
C LEU A 231 -11.35 -7.20 -2.39
N ILE A 232 -10.52 -6.34 -2.98
CA ILE A 232 -10.92 -5.49 -4.12
C ILE A 232 -9.99 -5.79 -5.29
N GLY A 233 -10.59 -6.13 -6.44
CA GLY A 233 -9.88 -6.36 -7.71
C GLY A 233 -10.46 -5.55 -8.84
N GLY A 234 -9.65 -5.23 -9.85
CA GLY A 234 -10.12 -4.69 -11.12
C GLY A 234 -10.49 -5.79 -12.10
N GLU A 235 -11.59 -5.62 -12.80
CA GLU A 235 -12.07 -6.59 -13.82
C GLU A 235 -11.00 -6.93 -14.87
N ARG A 236 -10.14 -5.95 -15.22
CA ARG A 236 -9.07 -6.09 -16.21
C ARG A 236 -7.70 -6.32 -15.60
N SER A 237 -7.64 -6.60 -14.29
CA SER A 237 -6.35 -6.81 -13.62
C SER A 237 -5.72 -8.12 -14.08
N PRO A 238 -4.41 -8.11 -14.43
CA PRO A 238 -3.70 -9.35 -14.70
C PRO A 238 -3.25 -10.09 -13.43
N GLY A 239 -3.36 -9.45 -12.24
CA GLY A 239 -2.82 -9.97 -10.98
C GLY A 239 -3.86 -10.65 -10.09
N LEU A 240 -5.11 -10.19 -10.11
CA LEU A 240 -6.20 -10.73 -9.31
C LEU A 240 -7.39 -11.06 -10.23
N GLY A 241 -7.20 -12.03 -11.11
CA GLY A 241 -8.27 -12.55 -11.95
C GLY A 241 -9.28 -13.37 -11.17
N GLU A 242 -10.32 -13.85 -11.85
CA GLU A 242 -11.41 -14.63 -11.25
C GLU A 242 -10.89 -15.85 -10.46
N ARG A 243 -9.92 -16.57 -11.01
CA ARG A 243 -9.33 -17.75 -10.38
C ARG A 243 -8.56 -17.40 -9.10
N GLU A 244 -7.72 -16.37 -9.16
CA GLU A 244 -6.92 -15.90 -8.02
C GLU A 244 -7.83 -15.33 -6.93
N ALA A 245 -8.86 -14.59 -7.29
CA ALA A 245 -9.85 -14.06 -6.35
C ALA A 245 -10.64 -15.18 -5.66
N ALA A 246 -11.08 -16.20 -6.42
CA ALA A 246 -11.77 -17.36 -5.85
C ALA A 246 -10.87 -18.16 -4.88
N GLU A 247 -9.58 -18.34 -5.22
CA GLU A 247 -8.61 -18.96 -4.33
C GLU A 247 -8.38 -18.12 -3.07
N ALA A 248 -8.21 -16.80 -3.19
CA ALA A 248 -8.05 -15.91 -2.06
C ALA A 248 -9.24 -15.99 -1.09
N LEU A 249 -10.47 -15.99 -1.62
CA LEU A 249 -11.67 -16.14 -0.79
C LEU A 249 -11.74 -17.48 -0.05
N ARG A 250 -11.29 -18.57 -0.67
CA ARG A 250 -11.23 -19.88 0.01
C ARG A 250 -10.23 -19.90 1.17
N ARG A 251 -9.16 -19.11 1.08
CA ARG A 251 -8.10 -19.02 2.10
C ARG A 251 -8.42 -18.04 3.22
N LEU A 252 -9.23 -17.03 2.94
CA LEU A 252 -9.62 -16.03 3.92
C LEU A 252 -10.70 -16.57 4.85
N PRO A 253 -10.50 -16.57 6.18
CA PRO A 253 -11.51 -17.04 7.15
C PRO A 253 -12.80 -16.20 7.11
N ALA A 254 -12.72 -14.92 6.79
CA ALA A 254 -13.85 -13.99 6.72
C ALA A 254 -13.65 -12.96 5.59
N GLY A 255 -13.67 -13.45 4.34
CA GLY A 255 -13.43 -12.63 3.13
C GLY A 255 -14.69 -12.32 2.35
N THR A 256 -14.77 -11.10 1.80
CA THR A 256 -15.71 -10.68 0.77
C THR A 256 -14.97 -10.08 -0.40
N LEU A 257 -15.55 -10.15 -1.61
CA LEU A 257 -14.92 -9.65 -2.86
C LEU A 257 -15.77 -8.53 -3.47
N LEU A 258 -15.07 -7.50 -3.93
CA LEU A 258 -15.57 -6.52 -4.89
C LEU A 258 -14.70 -6.57 -6.14
N THR A 259 -15.28 -6.87 -7.30
CA THR A 259 -14.64 -6.65 -8.59
C THR A 259 -15.14 -5.34 -9.19
N VAL A 260 -14.22 -4.41 -9.47
CA VAL A 260 -14.54 -3.07 -10.00
C VAL A 260 -14.52 -3.11 -11.52
N PRO A 261 -15.67 -2.85 -12.19
CA PRO A 261 -15.77 -2.93 -13.64
C PRO A 261 -14.83 -1.96 -14.35
N GLY A 262 -14.19 -2.42 -15.42
CA GLY A 262 -13.32 -1.63 -16.28
C GLY A 262 -12.05 -1.09 -15.62
N ALA A 263 -11.72 -1.50 -14.38
CA ALA A 263 -10.48 -1.13 -13.71
C ALA A 263 -9.38 -2.17 -13.94
N GLY A 264 -8.12 -1.72 -13.92
CA GLY A 264 -6.92 -2.55 -13.92
C GLY A 264 -6.33 -2.72 -12.52
N HIS A 265 -5.02 -2.99 -12.45
CA HIS A 265 -4.29 -3.17 -11.18
C HIS A 265 -4.28 -1.92 -10.29
N PHE A 266 -4.40 -0.73 -10.88
CA PHE A 266 -4.36 0.53 -10.14
C PHE A 266 -5.77 1.03 -9.77
N VAL A 267 -6.63 0.10 -9.38
CA VAL A 267 -8.04 0.34 -9.00
C VAL A 267 -8.23 1.59 -8.12
N PRO A 268 -7.39 1.83 -7.06
CA PRO A 268 -7.59 2.99 -6.19
C PRO A 268 -7.42 4.33 -6.92
N MET A 269 -6.61 4.38 -7.97
CA MET A 269 -6.32 5.57 -8.75
C MET A 269 -7.23 5.70 -9.98
N GLU A 270 -7.72 4.58 -10.49
CA GLU A 270 -8.58 4.52 -11.68
C GLU A 270 -10.06 4.74 -11.35
N ARG A 271 -10.52 4.21 -10.24
CA ARG A 271 -11.93 4.21 -9.78
C ARG A 271 -12.03 4.57 -8.29
N PRO A 272 -11.49 5.73 -7.86
CA PRO A 272 -11.39 6.06 -6.44
C PRO A 272 -12.75 6.15 -5.75
N ARG A 273 -13.79 6.67 -6.43
CA ARG A 273 -15.12 6.82 -5.83
C ARG A 273 -15.71 5.47 -5.44
N GLU A 274 -15.71 4.52 -6.36
CA GLU A 274 -16.24 3.17 -6.15
C GLU A 274 -15.50 2.45 -5.03
N VAL A 275 -14.18 2.62 -4.96
CA VAL A 275 -13.33 2.03 -3.92
C VAL A 275 -13.59 2.70 -2.57
N MET A 276 -13.67 4.03 -2.49
CA MET A 276 -13.98 4.76 -1.25
C MET A 276 -15.35 4.35 -0.68
N GLU A 277 -16.37 4.28 -1.53
CA GLU A 277 -17.72 3.86 -1.12
C GLU A 277 -17.74 2.41 -0.60
N ALA A 278 -17.01 1.51 -1.25
CA ALA A 278 -16.91 0.12 -0.82
C ALA A 278 -16.20 0.00 0.54
N ILE A 279 -15.07 0.70 0.70
CA ILE A 279 -14.34 0.75 1.97
C ILE A 279 -15.25 1.32 3.06
N ALA A 280 -15.94 2.44 2.82
CA ALA A 280 -16.79 3.08 3.81
C ALA A 280 -17.91 2.14 4.27
N ARG A 281 -18.61 1.46 3.34
CA ARG A 281 -19.61 0.46 3.68
C ARG A 281 -19.04 -0.68 4.52
N PHE A 282 -17.93 -1.25 4.10
CA PHE A 282 -17.28 -2.35 4.80
C PHE A 282 -16.83 -1.97 6.21
N LEU A 283 -16.28 -0.76 6.41
CA LEU A 283 -15.85 -0.29 7.73
C LEU A 283 -17.02 0.03 8.67
N ALA A 284 -18.18 0.42 8.14
CA ALA A 284 -19.39 0.73 8.90
C ALA A 284 -20.21 -0.50 9.33
N GLU A 285 -19.95 -1.69 8.76
CA GLU A 285 -20.68 -2.90 9.11
C GLU A 285 -20.53 -3.25 10.60
N PRO A 286 -21.60 -3.68 11.30
CA PRO A 286 -21.47 -4.21 12.65
C PRO A 286 -20.50 -5.40 12.67
N ARG A 287 -19.75 -5.58 13.75
CA ARG A 287 -18.95 -6.79 13.93
C ARG A 287 -19.89 -8.01 13.99
N ALA A 288 -19.64 -9.00 13.15
CA ALA A 288 -20.22 -10.30 13.39
C ALA A 288 -19.76 -10.79 14.80
N PRO A 289 -20.64 -11.38 15.63
CA PRO A 289 -20.23 -11.93 16.89
C PRO A 289 -19.12 -12.95 16.64
N THR A 290 -18.01 -12.83 17.37
CA THR A 290 -16.94 -13.83 17.37
C THR A 290 -17.55 -15.17 17.72
N ARG A 291 -17.43 -16.17 16.85
CA ARG A 291 -17.79 -17.53 17.23
C ARG A 291 -16.94 -17.88 18.45
N PRO A 292 -17.55 -18.35 19.55
CA PRO A 292 -16.79 -18.87 20.68
C PRO A 292 -15.94 -20.05 20.17
N THR A 293 -14.65 -20.02 20.51
CA THR A 293 -13.68 -21.11 20.29
C THR A 293 -14.05 -22.36 21.07
#